data_3357df0a80a2b0845078eaa1ee3a788b
#
_entry.id   3357df0a80a2b0845078eaa1ee3a788b
#
_cell.length_a   1.000
_cell.length_b   1.000
_cell.length_c   1.000
_cell.angle_alpha   90.00
_cell.angle_beta   90.00
_cell.angle_gamma   90.00
#
_symmetry.space_group_name_H-M   'P 1'
#
loop_
_entity.id
_entity.type
_entity.pdbx_description
1 polymer ?
#
loop_
_entity_poly.entity_id
_entity_poly.type
_entity_poly.pdbx_seq_one_letter_code
_entity_poly.pdbx_strand_id
1 'polypeptide(L)'
;LLMLNALAEGKEVIISRGEQVEIGGSFRIPDVIKKSGCKMIEVGTTNKTHLQDYENEITPITGAILVAHTSNYKVMGFTESVKLSELSALAKKKKIPLILDLGSGAIADFQKLGLPHEPTVQSYLKSGASVVSFSGDKLLGGPQAGIICGKKTLIRKIHKNPLYRALRCDKFTYAILEATLRTYLTPIDIQKENLTMTLFNRSQAELLKIGKKIVKKLPRKIVDKFGIEVEQTEVEAGSGSLPLEKFPSAAFVFNGEMKASELGRKFRSAPNPVLGYISDNCFHIDLKAIPATQEKQLLSSLISILQ
;
A
#
# COMPACT_ATOMS: atom_id res chain seq x y z
N LEU A 1 -8.68 -5.61 13.38
CA LEU A 1 -9.00 -6.47 14.53
C LEU A 1 -9.23 -5.62 15.79
N LEU A 2 -8.19 -4.93 16.33
CA LEU A 2 -8.25 -4.20 17.60
C LEU A 2 -9.36 -3.15 17.67
N MET A 3 -9.57 -2.36 16.61
CA MET A 3 -10.65 -1.36 16.56
C MET A 3 -12.03 -2.00 16.77
N LEU A 4 -12.31 -3.07 16.02
CA LEU A 4 -13.60 -3.75 16.05
C LEU A 4 -13.82 -4.41 17.41
N ASN A 5 -12.83 -5.13 17.96
CA ASN A 5 -12.93 -5.72 19.28
C ASN A 5 -13.17 -4.65 20.36
N ALA A 6 -12.42 -3.54 20.34
CA ALA A 6 -12.57 -2.50 21.36
C ALA A 6 -13.88 -1.70 21.28
N LEU A 7 -14.49 -1.59 20.09
CA LEU A 7 -15.62 -0.70 19.87
C LEU A 7 -16.96 -1.43 19.66
N ALA A 8 -16.93 -2.69 19.19
CA ALA A 8 -18.10 -3.42 18.74
C ALA A 8 -18.14 -4.90 19.15
N GLU A 9 -17.27 -5.37 20.07
CA GLU A 9 -17.30 -6.77 20.53
C GLU A 9 -18.69 -7.17 21.02
N GLY A 10 -19.13 -8.36 20.61
CA GLY A 10 -20.47 -8.89 20.90
C GLY A 10 -21.63 -8.22 20.13
N LYS A 11 -21.34 -7.29 19.23
CA LYS A 11 -22.31 -6.53 18.44
C LYS A 11 -22.20 -6.81 16.96
N GLU A 12 -23.13 -6.24 16.20
CA GLU A 12 -23.14 -6.29 14.74
C GLU A 12 -22.26 -5.21 14.13
N VAL A 13 -21.54 -5.59 13.07
CA VAL A 13 -20.75 -4.68 12.24
C VAL A 13 -21.26 -4.76 10.82
N ILE A 14 -21.76 -3.64 10.31
CA ILE A 14 -22.30 -3.55 8.95
C ILE A 14 -21.17 -3.21 7.98
N ILE A 15 -21.08 -3.95 6.88
CA ILE A 15 -20.10 -3.75 5.80
C ILE A 15 -20.75 -4.01 4.44
N SER A 16 -20.34 -3.24 3.41
CA SER A 16 -20.75 -3.52 2.04
C SER A 16 -20.12 -4.83 1.53
N ARG A 17 -20.90 -5.62 0.77
CA ARG A 17 -20.38 -6.82 0.08
C ARG A 17 -19.20 -6.50 -0.82
N GLY A 18 -19.25 -5.39 -1.55
CA GLY A 18 -18.18 -4.94 -2.43
C GLY A 18 -16.89 -4.53 -1.70
N GLU A 19 -16.88 -4.47 -0.36
CA GLU A 19 -15.73 -4.08 0.48
C GLU A 19 -15.15 -5.26 1.27
N GLN A 20 -15.59 -6.50 1.00
CA GLN A 20 -15.06 -7.70 1.65
C GLN A 20 -13.72 -8.11 1.04
N VAL A 21 -12.70 -7.33 1.34
CA VAL A 21 -11.35 -7.45 0.78
C VAL A 21 -10.63 -8.69 1.30
N GLU A 22 -9.95 -9.42 0.42
CA GLU A 22 -8.87 -10.33 0.75
C GLU A 22 -7.54 -9.72 0.32
N ILE A 23 -6.54 -9.73 1.18
CA ILE A 23 -5.17 -9.31 0.92
C ILE A 23 -4.21 -10.50 0.98
N GLY A 24 -2.94 -10.27 0.66
CA GLY A 24 -1.93 -11.33 0.61
C GLY A 24 -1.91 -12.23 1.85
N GLY A 25 -1.67 -13.54 1.64
CA GLY A 25 -1.67 -14.53 2.71
C GLY A 25 -3.05 -14.97 3.18
N SER A 26 -4.08 -14.83 2.36
CA SER A 26 -5.48 -15.21 2.66
C SER A 26 -6.08 -14.45 3.84
N PHE A 27 -5.61 -13.21 4.08
CA PHE A 27 -6.16 -12.35 5.11
C PHE A 27 -7.46 -11.69 4.61
N ARG A 28 -8.59 -12.06 5.21
CA ARG A 28 -9.94 -11.65 4.79
C ARG A 28 -10.62 -10.76 5.83
N ILE A 29 -11.22 -9.68 5.39
CA ILE A 29 -11.98 -8.78 6.28
C ILE A 29 -13.11 -9.51 7.03
N PRO A 30 -13.92 -10.41 6.40
CA PRO A 30 -14.91 -11.21 7.15
C PRO A 30 -14.31 -12.01 8.31
N ASP A 31 -13.15 -12.63 8.12
CA ASP A 31 -12.48 -13.40 9.19
C ASP A 31 -11.98 -12.50 10.31
N VAL A 32 -11.51 -11.28 9.98
CA VAL A 32 -11.11 -10.27 10.97
C VAL A 32 -12.31 -9.80 11.79
N ILE A 33 -13.46 -9.56 11.17
CA ILE A 33 -14.69 -9.18 11.86
C ILE A 33 -15.10 -10.30 12.83
N LYS A 34 -15.15 -11.54 12.35
CA LYS A 34 -15.48 -12.71 13.19
C LYS A 34 -14.47 -12.86 14.35
N LYS A 35 -13.17 -12.76 14.07
CA LYS A 35 -12.11 -12.88 15.08
C LYS A 35 -12.12 -11.75 16.12
N SER A 36 -12.67 -10.60 15.77
CA SER A 36 -12.84 -9.49 16.71
C SER A 36 -14.00 -9.69 17.70
N GLY A 37 -14.72 -10.80 17.63
CA GLY A 37 -15.91 -11.06 18.46
C GLY A 37 -17.18 -10.35 17.97
N CYS A 38 -17.17 -9.82 16.75
CA CYS A 38 -18.31 -9.16 16.14
C CYS A 38 -19.08 -10.10 15.21
N LYS A 39 -20.37 -9.82 15.04
CA LYS A 39 -21.22 -10.43 14.01
C LYS A 39 -21.20 -9.54 12.77
N MET A 40 -20.79 -10.08 11.62
CA MET A 40 -20.85 -9.37 10.35
C MET A 40 -22.27 -9.30 9.82
N ILE A 41 -22.70 -8.12 9.40
CA ILE A 41 -23.92 -7.87 8.64
C ILE A 41 -23.51 -7.31 7.29
N GLU A 42 -23.79 -8.07 6.25
CA GLU A 42 -23.45 -7.72 4.88
C GLU A 42 -24.61 -6.95 4.23
N VAL A 43 -24.30 -5.85 3.53
CA VAL A 43 -25.28 -5.02 2.83
C VAL A 43 -24.93 -4.83 1.35
N GLY A 44 -25.94 -4.60 0.53
CA GLY A 44 -25.79 -4.38 -0.90
C GLY A 44 -25.33 -5.61 -1.68
N THR A 45 -24.73 -5.35 -2.83
CA THR A 45 -24.19 -6.36 -3.75
C THR A 45 -22.72 -6.11 -4.04
N THR A 46 -22.08 -6.97 -4.84
CA THR A 46 -20.65 -6.86 -5.18
C THR A 46 -20.30 -5.51 -5.83
N ASN A 47 -21.21 -4.98 -6.67
CA ASN A 47 -20.95 -3.80 -7.48
C ASN A 47 -21.82 -2.60 -7.11
N LYS A 48 -22.89 -2.78 -6.31
CA LYS A 48 -23.77 -1.69 -5.90
C LYS A 48 -24.19 -1.79 -4.46
N THR A 49 -24.06 -0.69 -3.73
CA THR A 49 -24.55 -0.53 -2.37
C THR A 49 -25.10 0.87 -2.20
N HIS A 50 -26.32 0.96 -1.70
CA HIS A 50 -27.06 2.21 -1.49
C HIS A 50 -27.13 2.55 0.00
N LEU A 51 -27.34 3.82 0.33
CA LEU A 51 -27.49 4.25 1.73
C LEU A 51 -28.63 3.53 2.45
N GLN A 52 -29.70 3.25 1.72
CA GLN A 52 -30.88 2.52 2.25
C GLN A 52 -30.52 1.10 2.70
N ASP A 53 -29.57 0.42 2.04
CA ASP A 53 -29.13 -0.91 2.43
C ASP A 53 -28.51 -0.89 3.84
N TYR A 54 -27.71 0.14 4.16
CA TYR A 54 -27.19 0.33 5.52
C TYR A 54 -28.29 0.71 6.51
N GLU A 55 -29.20 1.61 6.14
CA GLU A 55 -30.23 2.11 7.05
C GLU A 55 -31.19 1.01 7.49
N ASN A 56 -31.52 0.09 6.59
CA ASN A 56 -32.41 -1.04 6.85
C ASN A 56 -31.84 -2.06 7.84
N GLU A 57 -30.52 -2.26 7.82
CA GLU A 57 -29.83 -3.26 8.65
C GLU A 57 -29.34 -2.70 10.01
N ILE A 58 -29.52 -1.40 10.29
CA ILE A 58 -29.16 -0.84 11.58
C ILE A 58 -30.17 -1.22 12.65
N THR A 59 -29.75 -2.00 13.64
CA THR A 59 -30.53 -2.48 14.79
C THR A 59 -30.00 -1.88 16.10
N PRO A 60 -30.69 -2.07 17.24
CA PRO A 60 -30.19 -1.66 18.55
C PRO A 60 -28.86 -2.30 18.97
N ILE A 61 -28.51 -3.46 18.38
CA ILE A 61 -27.25 -4.16 18.66
C ILE A 61 -26.16 -3.86 17.61
N THR A 62 -26.41 -2.98 16.65
CA THR A 62 -25.37 -2.51 15.72
C THR A 62 -24.30 -1.73 16.47
N GLY A 63 -23.06 -2.20 16.40
CA GLY A 63 -21.90 -1.63 17.08
C GLY A 63 -21.09 -0.66 16.23
N ALA A 64 -21.07 -0.85 14.91
CA ALA A 64 -20.32 0.01 13.98
C ALA A 64 -20.77 -0.18 12.52
N ILE A 65 -20.47 0.82 11.70
CA ILE A 65 -20.36 0.66 10.24
C ILE A 65 -18.85 0.60 9.92
N LEU A 66 -18.44 -0.43 9.18
CA LEU A 66 -17.07 -0.59 8.68
C LEU A 66 -17.05 -0.28 7.18
N VAL A 67 -16.11 0.54 6.76
CA VAL A 67 -15.75 0.77 5.35
C VAL A 67 -14.33 0.27 5.16
N ALA A 68 -14.14 -0.71 4.29
CA ALA A 68 -12.82 -1.21 3.93
C ALA A 68 -12.44 -0.70 2.53
N HIS A 69 -11.42 0.15 2.47
CA HIS A 69 -10.95 0.69 1.20
C HIS A 69 -10.35 -0.41 0.32
N THR A 70 -10.87 -0.56 -0.89
CA THR A 70 -10.44 -1.59 -1.85
C THR A 70 -9.13 -1.19 -2.53
N SER A 71 -8.04 -1.15 -1.74
CA SER A 71 -6.74 -0.65 -2.19
C SER A 71 -6.01 -1.58 -3.16
N ASN A 72 -6.41 -2.84 -3.27
CA ASN A 72 -5.73 -3.88 -4.05
C ASN A 72 -6.57 -4.44 -5.22
N TYR A 73 -7.79 -3.96 -5.40
CA TYR A 73 -8.64 -4.26 -6.57
C TYR A 73 -9.61 -3.12 -6.84
N LYS A 74 -10.22 -3.13 -8.01
CA LYS A 74 -11.28 -2.18 -8.39
C LYS A 74 -12.38 -2.90 -9.13
N VAL A 75 -13.64 -2.68 -8.71
CA VAL A 75 -14.82 -3.12 -9.44
C VAL A 75 -15.13 -2.09 -10.51
N MET A 76 -15.25 -2.54 -11.76
CA MET A 76 -15.50 -1.68 -12.92
C MET A 76 -16.84 -2.01 -13.57
N GLY A 77 -17.38 -1.06 -14.32
CA GLY A 77 -18.67 -1.18 -15.02
C GLY A 77 -19.79 -0.45 -14.29
N PHE A 78 -20.95 -1.08 -14.19
CA PHE A 78 -22.13 -0.52 -13.50
C PHE A 78 -21.99 -0.59 -11.98
N THR A 79 -21.18 0.30 -11.39
CA THR A 79 -20.86 0.32 -9.96
C THR A 79 -21.48 1.51 -9.27
N GLU A 80 -21.86 1.34 -8.00
CA GLU A 80 -22.32 2.41 -7.12
C GLU A 80 -21.89 2.13 -5.68
N SER A 81 -21.36 3.15 -5.01
CA SER A 81 -20.99 3.10 -3.60
C SER A 81 -21.49 4.32 -2.87
N VAL A 82 -21.79 4.19 -1.59
CA VAL A 82 -22.27 5.29 -0.76
C VAL A 82 -21.13 6.24 -0.43
N LYS A 83 -21.36 7.55 -0.60
CA LYS A 83 -20.38 8.55 -0.21
C LYS A 83 -20.12 8.50 1.30
N LEU A 84 -18.86 8.61 1.69
CA LEU A 84 -18.49 8.55 3.11
C LEU A 84 -19.19 9.64 3.96
N SER A 85 -19.46 10.81 3.38
CA SER A 85 -20.23 11.88 4.05
C SER A 85 -21.66 11.47 4.39
N GLU A 86 -22.32 10.69 3.52
CA GLU A 86 -23.67 10.19 3.73
C GLU A 86 -23.68 9.09 4.81
N LEU A 87 -22.72 8.14 4.75
CA LEU A 87 -22.53 7.16 5.82
C LEU A 87 -22.20 7.82 7.16
N SER A 88 -21.41 8.90 7.15
CA SER A 88 -21.09 9.66 8.35
C SER A 88 -22.34 10.32 8.94
N ALA A 89 -23.21 10.90 8.11
CA ALA A 89 -24.46 11.49 8.55
C ALA A 89 -25.39 10.43 9.18
N LEU A 90 -25.53 9.28 8.52
CA LEU A 90 -26.30 8.13 9.02
C LEU A 90 -25.74 7.62 10.36
N ALA A 91 -24.43 7.36 10.43
CA ALA A 91 -23.76 6.89 11.63
C ALA A 91 -23.93 7.86 12.82
N LYS A 92 -23.85 9.18 12.58
CA LYS A 92 -24.11 10.22 13.59
C LYS A 92 -25.56 10.20 14.06
N LYS A 93 -26.54 10.13 13.14
CA LYS A 93 -27.98 10.05 13.45
C LYS A 93 -28.27 8.83 14.33
N LYS A 94 -27.64 7.69 14.04
CA LYS A 94 -27.82 6.42 14.77
C LYS A 94 -26.88 6.27 15.98
N LYS A 95 -25.98 7.24 16.23
CA LYS A 95 -25.01 7.25 17.35
C LYS A 95 -24.04 6.05 17.36
N ILE A 96 -23.71 5.51 16.20
CA ILE A 96 -22.74 4.42 16.03
C ILE A 96 -21.46 4.94 15.38
N PRO A 97 -20.27 4.37 15.66
CA PRO A 97 -19.03 4.77 15.02
C PRO A 97 -18.97 4.34 13.55
N LEU A 98 -18.47 5.24 12.69
CA LEU A 98 -18.04 4.92 11.34
C LEU A 98 -16.54 4.62 11.38
N ILE A 99 -16.18 3.37 11.17
CA ILE A 99 -14.80 2.86 11.20
C ILE A 99 -14.34 2.69 9.76
N LEU A 100 -13.12 3.13 9.47
CA LEU A 100 -12.56 3.01 8.13
C LEU A 100 -11.21 2.31 8.19
N ASP A 101 -11.02 1.33 7.32
CA ASP A 101 -9.71 0.71 7.06
C ASP A 101 -9.19 1.19 5.71
N LEU A 102 -8.18 2.08 5.74
CA LEU A 102 -7.63 2.69 4.52
C LEU A 102 -6.66 1.75 3.79
N GLY A 103 -5.93 0.93 4.51
CA GLY A 103 -4.96 0.00 3.92
C GLY A 103 -3.73 0.67 3.29
N SER A 104 -3.89 1.61 2.36
CA SER A 104 -2.78 2.22 1.60
C SER A 104 -1.84 3.10 2.42
N GLY A 105 -2.34 3.77 3.45
CA GLY A 105 -1.53 4.59 4.37
C GLY A 105 -1.09 5.94 3.80
N ALA A 106 -1.79 6.49 2.81
CA ALA A 106 -1.49 7.82 2.27
C ALA A 106 -1.85 8.91 3.28
N ILE A 107 -0.87 9.74 3.66
CA ILE A 107 -1.08 10.96 4.47
C ILE A 107 -0.69 12.24 3.74
N ALA A 108 0.07 12.17 2.65
CA ALA A 108 0.33 13.27 1.74
C ALA A 108 -0.68 13.26 0.58
N ASP A 109 -0.98 14.43 0.07
CA ASP A 109 -1.74 14.60 -1.16
C ASP A 109 -0.86 14.27 -2.37
N PHE A 110 -1.00 13.06 -2.91
CA PHE A 110 -0.18 12.54 -3.99
C PHE A 110 -0.32 13.37 -5.29
N GLN A 111 -1.49 13.95 -5.55
CA GLN A 111 -1.67 14.81 -6.73
C GLN A 111 -0.78 16.06 -6.68
N LYS A 112 -0.57 16.63 -5.48
CA LYS A 112 0.37 17.75 -5.30
C LYS A 112 1.84 17.36 -5.50
N LEU A 113 2.13 16.05 -5.44
CA LEU A 113 3.46 15.50 -5.70
C LEU A 113 3.62 15.03 -7.15
N GLY A 114 2.61 15.27 -8.03
CA GLY A 114 2.63 14.79 -9.41
C GLY A 114 2.35 13.29 -9.57
N LEU A 115 1.80 12.64 -8.53
CA LEU A 115 1.47 11.22 -8.49
C LEU A 115 -0.04 11.01 -8.65
N PRO A 116 -0.49 9.79 -8.95
CA PRO A 116 -1.91 9.47 -9.04
C PRO A 116 -2.69 9.81 -7.77
N HIS A 117 -3.99 10.05 -7.91
CA HIS A 117 -4.84 10.36 -6.77
C HIS A 117 -4.99 9.15 -5.84
N GLU A 118 -4.68 9.36 -4.57
CA GLU A 118 -4.96 8.42 -3.49
C GLU A 118 -5.62 9.16 -2.32
N PRO A 119 -6.75 8.67 -1.79
CA PRO A 119 -7.39 9.30 -0.65
C PRO A 119 -6.48 9.31 0.57
N THR A 120 -6.44 10.42 1.27
CA THR A 120 -5.59 10.56 2.47
C THR A 120 -6.37 10.25 3.75
N VAL A 121 -5.65 9.85 4.80
CA VAL A 121 -6.21 9.68 6.15
C VAL A 121 -6.97 10.93 6.60
N GLN A 122 -6.41 12.12 6.33
CA GLN A 122 -7.02 13.39 6.70
C GLN A 122 -8.32 13.64 5.93
N SER A 123 -8.40 13.26 4.64
CA SER A 123 -9.62 13.42 3.84
C SER A 123 -10.77 12.58 4.40
N TYR A 124 -10.48 11.35 4.84
CA TYR A 124 -11.47 10.49 5.45
C TYR A 124 -11.97 10.98 6.82
N LEU A 125 -11.06 11.49 7.66
CA LEU A 125 -11.45 12.11 8.93
C LEU A 125 -12.30 13.36 8.71
N LYS A 126 -11.96 14.20 7.73
CA LYS A 126 -12.75 15.37 7.35
C LYS A 126 -14.13 15.00 6.80
N SER A 127 -14.24 13.89 6.07
CA SER A 127 -15.51 13.34 5.59
C SER A 127 -16.35 12.70 6.70
N GLY A 128 -15.82 12.63 7.93
CA GLY A 128 -16.55 12.26 9.13
C GLY A 128 -16.37 10.83 9.62
N ALA A 129 -15.35 10.11 9.15
CA ALA A 129 -14.91 8.86 9.76
C ALA A 129 -14.65 9.09 11.26
N SER A 130 -15.11 8.17 12.11
CA SER A 130 -14.91 8.26 13.55
C SER A 130 -13.53 7.80 13.97
N VAL A 131 -13.04 6.76 13.30
CA VAL A 131 -11.72 6.14 13.46
C VAL A 131 -11.26 5.63 12.11
N VAL A 132 -9.98 5.80 11.80
CA VAL A 132 -9.31 5.30 10.59
C VAL A 132 -8.12 4.45 11.02
N SER A 133 -7.97 3.25 10.44
CA SER A 133 -6.72 2.48 10.47
C SER A 133 -6.01 2.54 9.13
N PHE A 134 -4.68 2.45 9.16
CA PHE A 134 -3.86 2.43 7.95
C PHE A 134 -2.48 1.80 8.22
N SER A 135 -1.84 1.37 7.14
CA SER A 135 -0.52 0.71 7.20
C SER A 135 0.62 1.73 7.17
N GLY A 136 1.65 1.48 7.99
CA GLY A 136 2.86 2.29 8.01
C GLY A 136 3.87 1.94 6.90
N ASP A 137 3.86 0.71 6.44
CA ASP A 137 4.84 0.11 5.53
C ASP A 137 4.44 0.13 4.05
N LYS A 138 3.39 0.85 3.70
CA LYS A 138 2.95 1.04 2.31
C LYS A 138 3.29 2.46 1.83
N LEU A 139 2.30 3.21 1.36
CA LEU A 139 2.51 4.57 0.81
C LEU A 139 3.05 5.57 1.83
N LEU A 140 2.91 5.31 3.13
CA LEU A 140 3.58 6.11 4.16
C LEU A 140 5.11 5.99 4.08
N GLY A 141 5.64 4.85 3.64
CA GLY A 141 7.07 4.60 3.54
C GLY A 141 7.78 4.42 4.88
N GLY A 142 7.05 3.97 5.89
CA GLY A 142 7.55 3.70 7.24
C GLY A 142 7.71 2.21 7.57
N PRO A 143 7.84 1.88 8.85
CA PRO A 143 7.95 0.48 9.30
C PRO A 143 6.60 -0.23 9.24
N GLN A 144 6.65 -1.56 9.32
CA GLN A 144 5.44 -2.37 9.46
C GLN A 144 4.75 -2.05 10.78
N ALA A 145 3.65 -1.33 10.70
CA ALA A 145 2.83 -0.92 11.83
C ALA A 145 1.39 -0.67 11.38
N GLY A 146 0.42 -1.06 12.20
CA GLY A 146 -0.97 -0.61 12.07
C GLY A 146 -1.16 0.67 12.87
N ILE A 147 -1.51 1.76 12.19
CA ILE A 147 -1.73 3.06 12.82
C ILE A 147 -3.22 3.31 12.91
N ILE A 148 -3.68 3.77 14.08
CA ILE A 148 -5.10 4.07 14.33
C ILE A 148 -5.22 5.52 14.78
N CYS A 149 -6.04 6.31 14.12
CA CYS A 149 -6.31 7.70 14.48
C CYS A 149 -7.81 8.02 14.40
N GLY A 150 -8.26 9.06 15.08
CA GLY A 150 -9.67 9.46 15.09
C GLY A 150 -10.12 10.17 16.36
N LYS A 151 -11.40 10.05 16.68
CA LYS A 151 -11.99 10.71 17.85
C LYS A 151 -11.31 10.27 19.16
N LYS A 152 -10.84 11.22 19.95
CA LYS A 152 -10.12 10.99 21.20
C LYS A 152 -10.79 10.00 22.16
N THR A 153 -12.12 10.05 22.25
CA THR A 153 -12.92 9.15 23.12
C THR A 153 -12.83 7.68 22.64
N LEU A 154 -12.85 7.45 21.33
CA LEU A 154 -12.74 6.12 20.75
C LEU A 154 -11.30 5.59 20.81
N ILE A 155 -10.31 6.43 20.53
CA ILE A 155 -8.89 6.07 20.66
C ILE A 155 -8.57 5.69 22.11
N ARG A 156 -9.11 6.39 23.11
CA ARG A 156 -8.95 6.00 24.53
C ARG A 156 -9.55 4.62 24.85
N LYS A 157 -10.69 4.27 24.26
CA LYS A 157 -11.29 2.92 24.43
C LYS A 157 -10.38 1.85 23.81
N ILE A 158 -9.89 2.08 22.58
CA ILE A 158 -8.98 1.17 21.89
C ILE A 158 -7.70 0.97 22.69
N HIS A 159 -7.10 2.04 23.20
CA HIS A 159 -5.87 1.98 24.01
C HIS A 159 -6.04 1.22 25.34
N LYS A 160 -7.25 1.24 25.92
CA LYS A 160 -7.57 0.51 27.16
C LYS A 160 -7.91 -0.96 26.92
N ASN A 161 -8.10 -1.39 25.70
CA ASN A 161 -8.43 -2.78 25.36
C ASN A 161 -7.22 -3.69 25.69
N PRO A 162 -7.40 -4.84 26.36
CA PRO A 162 -6.30 -5.76 26.68
C PRO A 162 -5.49 -6.24 25.47
N LEU A 163 -6.13 -6.40 24.29
CA LEU A 163 -5.45 -6.76 23.04
C LEU A 163 -4.40 -5.74 22.63
N TYR A 164 -4.57 -4.45 23.00
CA TYR A 164 -3.57 -3.44 22.66
C TYR A 164 -2.20 -3.79 23.25
N ARG A 165 -2.17 -4.37 24.45
CA ARG A 165 -0.90 -4.79 25.06
C ARG A 165 -0.19 -5.89 24.27
N ALA A 166 -0.96 -6.81 23.70
CA ALA A 166 -0.41 -7.90 22.87
C ALA A 166 0.02 -7.43 21.48
N LEU A 167 -0.70 -6.45 20.91
CA LEU A 167 -0.53 -5.98 19.53
C LEU A 167 0.34 -4.72 19.42
N ARG A 168 0.76 -4.11 20.51
CA ARG A 168 1.58 -2.88 20.47
C ARG A 168 2.94 -3.13 19.84
N CYS A 169 3.39 -2.17 19.03
CA CYS A 169 4.73 -2.17 18.48
C CYS A 169 5.82 -2.02 19.57
N ASP A 170 7.02 -2.44 19.21
CA ASP A 170 8.23 -2.23 20.02
C ASP A 170 8.79 -0.80 19.88
N LYS A 171 9.84 -0.50 20.67
CA LYS A 171 10.45 0.83 20.69
C LYS A 171 11.15 1.22 19.39
N PHE A 172 11.73 0.25 18.68
CA PHE A 172 12.40 0.52 17.39
C PHE A 172 11.40 0.89 16.33
N THR A 173 10.27 0.18 16.25
CA THR A 173 9.16 0.52 15.37
C THR A 173 8.65 1.94 15.64
N TYR A 174 8.48 2.34 16.90
CA TYR A 174 8.08 3.71 17.23
C TYR A 174 9.12 4.75 16.79
N ALA A 175 10.41 4.50 17.02
CA ALA A 175 11.48 5.43 16.64
C ALA A 175 11.55 5.61 15.10
N ILE A 176 11.45 4.51 14.36
CA ILE A 176 11.43 4.55 12.87
C ILE A 176 10.18 5.25 12.38
N LEU A 177 9.01 4.95 12.95
CA LEU A 177 7.75 5.60 12.57
C LEU A 177 7.79 7.10 12.86
N GLU A 178 8.34 7.52 14.01
CA GLU A 178 8.52 8.94 14.33
C GLU A 178 9.41 9.62 13.29
N ALA A 179 10.57 9.04 12.95
CA ALA A 179 11.47 9.57 11.94
C ALA A 179 10.75 9.68 10.58
N THR A 180 10.00 8.66 10.17
CA THR A 180 9.20 8.69 8.95
C THR A 180 8.16 9.82 8.97
N LEU A 181 7.39 9.95 10.05
CA LEU A 181 6.35 10.99 10.15
C LEU A 181 6.94 12.41 10.15
N ARG A 182 8.15 12.60 10.65
CA ARG A 182 8.85 13.89 10.62
C ARG A 182 9.10 14.36 9.18
N THR A 183 9.36 13.46 8.23
CA THR A 183 9.54 13.83 6.81
C THR A 183 8.27 14.45 6.20
N TYR A 184 7.11 14.23 6.79
CA TYR A 184 5.83 14.80 6.35
C TYR A 184 5.51 16.18 6.94
N LEU A 185 6.30 16.67 7.90
CA LEU A 185 6.10 18.00 8.48
C LEU A 185 6.52 19.13 7.54
N THR A 186 7.46 18.86 6.65
CA THR A 186 7.95 19.79 5.62
C THR A 186 7.66 19.24 4.23
N PRO A 187 6.54 19.62 3.59
CA PRO A 187 6.12 19.05 2.30
C PRO A 187 7.15 19.17 1.16
N ILE A 188 8.02 20.19 1.21
CA ILE A 188 9.06 20.43 0.19
C ILE A 188 10.14 19.36 0.24
N ASP A 189 10.40 18.75 1.39
CA ASP A 189 11.50 17.81 1.58
C ASP A 189 11.06 16.34 1.50
N ILE A 190 9.76 16.06 1.54
CA ILE A 190 9.23 14.70 1.53
C ILE A 190 9.74 13.87 0.34
N GLN A 191 9.86 14.48 -0.84
CA GLN A 191 10.36 13.82 -2.05
C GLN A 191 11.87 13.49 -1.98
N LYS A 192 12.59 14.09 -1.04
CA LYS A 192 14.03 13.86 -0.84
C LYS A 192 14.32 13.00 0.38
N GLU A 193 13.56 13.18 1.45
CA GLU A 193 13.81 12.55 2.74
C GLU A 193 13.07 11.22 2.92
N ASN A 194 11.89 11.08 2.30
CA ASN A 194 11.14 9.83 2.32
C ASN A 194 11.52 8.98 1.10
N LEU A 195 12.19 7.84 1.34
CA LEU A 195 12.68 6.97 0.27
C LEU A 195 11.57 6.53 -0.69
N THR A 196 10.40 6.16 -0.19
CA THR A 196 9.26 5.76 -1.02
C THR A 196 8.83 6.88 -1.96
N MET A 197 8.70 8.11 -1.45
CA MET A 197 8.36 9.28 -2.26
C MET A 197 9.47 9.64 -3.24
N THR A 198 10.73 9.52 -2.84
CA THR A 198 11.89 9.72 -3.74
C THR A 198 11.82 8.77 -4.93
N LEU A 199 11.58 7.47 -4.69
CA LEU A 199 11.52 6.46 -5.74
C LEU A 199 10.32 6.68 -6.67
N PHE A 200 9.13 6.99 -6.16
CA PHE A 200 7.95 7.28 -6.97
C PHE A 200 8.17 8.49 -7.90
N ASN A 201 8.88 9.52 -7.43
CA ASN A 201 9.08 10.77 -8.19
C ASN A 201 10.21 10.70 -9.22
N ARG A 202 10.99 9.62 -9.29
CA ARG A 202 12.03 9.49 -10.32
C ARG A 202 11.40 9.42 -11.70
N SER A 203 11.83 10.29 -12.61
CA SER A 203 11.32 10.32 -13.98
C SER A 203 11.89 9.19 -14.83
N GLN A 204 11.12 8.71 -15.81
CA GLN A 204 11.58 7.70 -16.77
C GLN A 204 12.85 8.16 -17.52
N ALA A 205 12.92 9.46 -17.90
CA ALA A 205 14.06 10.02 -18.59
C ALA A 205 15.35 9.96 -17.74
N GLU A 206 15.25 10.25 -16.43
CA GLU A 206 16.35 10.09 -15.47
C GLU A 206 16.79 8.64 -15.39
N LEU A 207 15.86 7.69 -15.25
CA LEU A 207 16.15 6.26 -15.14
C LEU A 207 16.82 5.71 -16.41
N LEU A 208 16.35 6.10 -17.60
CA LEU A 208 16.98 5.76 -18.88
C LEU A 208 18.44 6.29 -18.95
N LYS A 209 18.68 7.53 -18.52
CA LYS A 209 20.01 8.12 -18.48
C LYS A 209 20.95 7.32 -17.57
N ILE A 210 20.47 6.93 -16.38
CA ILE A 210 21.21 6.12 -15.41
C ILE A 210 21.51 4.73 -15.99
N GLY A 211 20.50 4.05 -16.54
CA GLY A 211 20.67 2.75 -17.16
C GLY A 211 21.72 2.77 -18.27
N LYS A 212 21.61 3.70 -19.22
CA LYS A 212 22.58 3.88 -20.30
C LYS A 212 24.00 4.18 -19.78
N LYS A 213 24.13 4.96 -18.70
CA LYS A 213 25.41 5.25 -18.05
C LYS A 213 26.03 3.99 -17.42
N ILE A 214 25.21 3.12 -16.82
CA ILE A 214 25.67 1.85 -16.24
C ILE A 214 26.10 0.90 -17.35
N VAL A 215 25.29 0.68 -18.40
CA VAL A 215 25.63 -0.21 -19.53
C VAL A 215 26.92 0.20 -20.20
N LYS A 216 27.17 1.50 -20.41
CA LYS A 216 28.44 2.00 -20.96
C LYS A 216 29.69 1.64 -20.13
N LYS A 217 29.51 1.35 -18.84
CA LYS A 217 30.61 0.97 -17.93
C LYS A 217 30.79 -0.55 -17.81
N LEU A 218 29.85 -1.34 -18.33
CA LEU A 218 29.97 -2.79 -18.36
C LEU A 218 30.96 -3.21 -19.43
N PRO A 219 31.74 -4.31 -19.20
CA PRO A 219 32.55 -4.91 -20.25
C PRO A 219 31.71 -5.29 -21.48
N ARG A 220 32.17 -4.93 -22.68
CA ARG A 220 31.44 -5.18 -23.93
C ARG A 220 31.03 -6.64 -24.09
N LYS A 221 31.95 -7.56 -23.75
CA LYS A 221 31.66 -9.01 -23.78
C LYS A 221 30.44 -9.42 -22.94
N ILE A 222 30.22 -8.76 -21.78
CA ILE A 222 29.05 -9.03 -20.93
C ILE A 222 27.79 -8.49 -21.59
N VAL A 223 27.84 -7.26 -22.11
CA VAL A 223 26.68 -6.65 -22.79
C VAL A 223 26.23 -7.50 -23.95
N ASP A 224 27.18 -7.90 -24.84
CA ASP A 224 26.88 -8.66 -26.03
C ASP A 224 26.41 -10.10 -25.69
N LYS A 225 27.08 -10.79 -24.76
CA LYS A 225 26.73 -12.16 -24.33
C LYS A 225 25.33 -12.27 -23.72
N PHE A 226 24.95 -11.30 -22.90
CA PHE A 226 23.65 -11.32 -22.20
C PHE A 226 22.60 -10.45 -22.88
N GLY A 227 22.91 -9.79 -24.00
CA GLY A 227 21.99 -8.94 -24.77
C GLY A 227 21.39 -7.85 -23.87
N ILE A 228 22.24 -7.12 -23.11
CA ILE A 228 21.76 -6.17 -22.12
C ILE A 228 21.34 -4.86 -22.79
N GLU A 229 20.09 -4.54 -22.73
CA GLU A 229 19.49 -3.30 -23.23
C GLU A 229 18.84 -2.51 -22.10
N VAL A 230 18.62 -1.22 -22.32
CA VAL A 230 17.88 -0.35 -21.39
C VAL A 230 16.60 0.08 -22.06
N GLU A 231 15.49 -0.42 -21.56
CA GLU A 231 14.18 -0.18 -22.13
C GLU A 231 13.28 0.65 -21.23
N GLN A 232 12.28 1.30 -21.83
CA GLN A 232 11.18 1.92 -21.12
C GLN A 232 10.25 0.86 -20.61
N THR A 233 9.87 0.97 -19.33
CA THR A 233 8.96 0.06 -18.67
C THR A 233 7.92 0.83 -17.87
N GLU A 234 6.95 0.11 -17.36
CA GLU A 234 5.99 0.59 -16.38
C GLU A 234 5.97 -0.36 -15.19
N VAL A 235 5.86 0.19 -13.99
CA VAL A 235 5.80 -0.58 -12.74
C VAL A 235 4.58 -0.20 -11.92
N GLU A 236 4.14 -1.11 -11.07
CA GLU A 236 3.07 -0.90 -10.10
C GLU A 236 3.65 -0.46 -8.75
N ALA A 237 2.83 0.19 -7.92
CA ALA A 237 3.23 0.61 -6.57
C ALA A 237 3.59 -0.56 -5.66
N GLY A 238 3.02 -1.74 -5.91
CA GLY A 238 3.21 -2.94 -5.09
C GLY A 238 2.40 -2.93 -3.80
N SER A 239 2.51 -4.02 -3.04
CA SER A 239 1.81 -4.22 -1.76
C SER A 239 0.30 -3.98 -1.79
N GLY A 240 -0.35 -4.12 -2.96
CA GLY A 240 -1.77 -3.89 -3.13
C GLY A 240 -2.18 -2.43 -2.93
N SER A 241 -1.32 -1.48 -3.30
CA SER A 241 -1.63 -0.05 -3.31
C SER A 241 -1.69 0.46 -4.74
N LEU A 242 -2.64 1.36 -5.06
CA LEU A 242 -2.82 1.93 -6.39
C LEU A 242 -2.94 0.85 -7.49
N PRO A 243 -3.95 -0.04 -7.44
CA PRO A 243 -3.97 -1.31 -8.18
C PRO A 243 -4.11 -1.17 -9.70
N LEU A 244 -4.49 -0.01 -10.20
CA LEU A 244 -4.62 0.29 -11.64
C LEU A 244 -3.57 1.26 -12.14
N GLU A 245 -2.80 1.86 -11.23
CA GLU A 245 -1.86 2.92 -11.57
C GLU A 245 -0.51 2.33 -11.93
N LYS A 246 -0.02 2.70 -13.11
CA LYS A 246 1.31 2.34 -13.56
C LYS A 246 2.21 3.56 -13.54
N PHE A 247 3.44 3.35 -13.11
CA PHE A 247 4.45 4.39 -13.00
C PHE A 247 5.48 4.20 -14.12
N PRO A 248 5.71 5.24 -14.96
CA PRO A 248 6.76 5.19 -15.97
C PRO A 248 8.11 4.88 -15.35
N SER A 249 8.82 3.89 -15.89
CA SER A 249 10.10 3.40 -15.40
C SER A 249 11.07 3.07 -16.53
N ALA A 250 12.24 2.53 -16.20
CA ALA A 250 13.19 1.93 -17.12
C ALA A 250 13.83 0.71 -16.47
N ALA A 251 14.14 -0.31 -17.27
CA ALA A 251 14.78 -1.53 -16.78
C ALA A 251 15.97 -1.94 -17.65
N PHE A 252 16.90 -2.68 -17.06
CA PHE A 252 17.79 -3.54 -17.83
C PHE A 252 16.99 -4.77 -18.28
N VAL A 253 17.00 -5.03 -19.57
CA VAL A 253 16.38 -6.20 -20.20
C VAL A 253 17.49 -7.10 -20.73
N PHE A 254 17.39 -8.39 -20.43
CA PHE A 254 18.39 -9.39 -20.78
C PHE A 254 17.84 -10.28 -21.89
N ASN A 255 18.24 -10.00 -23.14
CA ASN A 255 17.77 -10.67 -24.36
C ASN A 255 18.75 -11.74 -24.88
N GLY A 256 19.79 -12.10 -24.11
CA GLY A 256 20.79 -13.11 -24.49
C GLY A 256 20.27 -14.55 -24.39
N GLU A 257 21.13 -15.53 -24.71
CA GLU A 257 20.76 -16.94 -24.81
C GLU A 257 20.42 -17.61 -23.47
N MET A 258 20.87 -17.03 -22.33
CA MET A 258 20.62 -17.59 -20.99
C MET A 258 19.16 -17.42 -20.61
N LYS A 259 18.52 -18.50 -20.15
CA LYS A 259 17.11 -18.48 -19.73
C LYS A 259 16.88 -17.45 -18.62
N ALA A 260 15.79 -16.69 -18.74
CA ALA A 260 15.40 -15.66 -17.76
C ALA A 260 15.31 -16.20 -16.30
N SER A 261 14.80 -17.42 -16.13
CA SER A 261 14.70 -18.08 -14.82
C SER A 261 16.08 -18.41 -14.21
N GLU A 262 17.06 -18.77 -15.04
CA GLU A 262 18.41 -19.03 -14.63
C GLU A 262 19.14 -17.75 -14.23
N LEU A 263 19.01 -16.69 -15.03
CA LEU A 263 19.48 -15.34 -14.66
C LEU A 263 18.88 -14.91 -13.33
N GLY A 264 17.56 -14.99 -13.19
CA GLY A 264 16.87 -14.61 -11.94
C GLY A 264 17.40 -15.38 -10.73
N ARG A 265 17.69 -16.68 -10.87
CA ARG A 265 18.34 -17.49 -9.81
C ARG A 265 19.75 -17.00 -9.53
N LYS A 266 20.58 -16.79 -10.57
CA LYS A 266 21.96 -16.32 -10.45
C LYS A 266 22.03 -14.97 -9.71
N PHE A 267 21.16 -14.04 -10.07
CA PHE A 267 21.08 -12.73 -9.40
C PHE A 267 20.64 -12.82 -7.94
N ARG A 268 19.66 -13.69 -7.61
CA ARG A 268 19.20 -13.85 -6.22
C ARG A 268 20.21 -14.56 -5.32
N SER A 269 21.02 -15.47 -5.88
CA SER A 269 21.99 -16.25 -5.11
C SER A 269 23.36 -15.60 -5.01
N ALA A 270 23.54 -14.40 -5.55
CA ALA A 270 24.81 -13.69 -5.51
C ALA A 270 25.11 -13.15 -4.10
N PRO A 271 26.39 -12.92 -3.75
CA PRO A 271 26.77 -12.30 -2.46
C PRO A 271 26.09 -10.93 -2.22
N ASN A 272 25.88 -10.16 -3.28
CA ASN A 272 25.06 -8.95 -3.27
C ASN A 272 23.86 -9.20 -4.19
N PRO A 273 22.76 -9.75 -3.66
CA PRO A 273 21.61 -10.14 -4.47
C PRO A 273 20.95 -8.93 -5.14
N VAL A 274 20.50 -9.13 -6.38
CA VAL A 274 19.69 -8.16 -7.10
C VAL A 274 18.39 -8.85 -7.50
N LEU A 275 17.26 -8.25 -7.10
CA LEU A 275 15.95 -8.77 -7.47
C LEU A 275 15.51 -8.17 -8.81
N GLY A 276 14.96 -9.02 -9.65
CA GLY A 276 14.32 -8.68 -10.90
C GLY A 276 13.06 -9.52 -11.09
N TYR A 277 12.43 -9.36 -12.23
CA TYR A 277 11.24 -10.11 -12.62
C TYR A 277 11.39 -10.66 -14.04
N ILE A 278 10.49 -11.54 -14.43
CA ILE A 278 10.44 -12.13 -15.77
C ILE A 278 9.19 -11.62 -16.46
N SER A 279 9.36 -11.02 -17.64
CA SER A 279 8.29 -10.65 -18.55
C SER A 279 8.74 -10.98 -19.97
N ASP A 280 7.80 -11.42 -20.82
CA ASP A 280 8.04 -11.74 -22.23
C ASP A 280 9.28 -12.65 -22.45
N ASN A 281 9.46 -13.63 -21.55
CA ASN A 281 10.60 -14.56 -21.50
C ASN A 281 11.97 -13.90 -21.27
N CYS A 282 12.03 -12.61 -20.97
CA CYS A 282 13.25 -11.88 -20.62
C CYS A 282 13.34 -11.61 -19.12
N PHE A 283 14.57 -11.57 -18.58
CA PHE A 283 14.80 -11.12 -17.21
C PHE A 283 14.98 -9.61 -17.18
N HIS A 284 14.29 -8.96 -16.23
CA HIS A 284 14.30 -7.51 -16.08
C HIS A 284 14.82 -7.11 -14.71
N ILE A 285 15.64 -6.04 -14.66
CA ILE A 285 15.99 -5.35 -13.41
C ILE A 285 15.51 -3.92 -13.54
N ASP A 286 14.41 -3.59 -12.86
CA ASP A 286 13.81 -2.27 -12.90
C ASP A 286 14.61 -1.26 -12.07
N LEU A 287 14.84 -0.08 -12.63
CA LEU A 287 15.68 0.95 -12.05
C LEU A 287 14.94 1.88 -11.08
N LYS A 288 13.58 1.91 -11.12
CA LYS A 288 12.82 2.76 -10.23
C LYS A 288 12.99 2.37 -8.77
N ALA A 289 13.10 1.08 -8.49
CA ALA A 289 13.30 0.54 -7.15
C ALA A 289 14.76 0.61 -6.64
N ILE A 290 15.70 1.07 -7.47
CA ILE A 290 17.12 1.16 -7.10
C ILE A 290 17.43 2.58 -6.59
N PRO A 291 17.70 2.80 -5.28
CA PRO A 291 18.09 4.10 -4.76
C PRO A 291 19.36 4.64 -5.43
N ALA A 292 19.47 5.95 -5.61
CA ALA A 292 20.65 6.58 -6.21
C ALA A 292 21.97 6.21 -5.49
N THR A 293 21.90 5.99 -4.19
CA THR A 293 23.05 5.54 -3.36
C THR A 293 23.54 4.15 -3.73
N GLN A 294 22.71 3.30 -4.35
CA GLN A 294 23.02 1.91 -4.71
C GLN A 294 23.43 1.73 -6.18
N GLU A 295 23.46 2.78 -7.01
CA GLU A 295 23.81 2.67 -8.43
C GLU A 295 25.24 2.11 -8.66
N LYS A 296 26.21 2.50 -7.83
CA LYS A 296 27.56 1.97 -7.90
C LYS A 296 27.63 0.48 -7.51
N GLN A 297 26.89 0.09 -6.49
CA GLN A 297 26.80 -1.29 -6.04
C GLN A 297 26.11 -2.16 -7.10
N LEU A 298 25.04 -1.66 -7.73
CA LEU A 298 24.38 -2.35 -8.84
C LEU A 298 25.37 -2.63 -9.99
N LEU A 299 26.16 -1.65 -10.41
CA LEU A 299 27.20 -1.85 -11.45
C LEU A 299 28.20 -2.94 -11.04
N SER A 300 28.69 -2.90 -9.80
CA SER A 300 29.62 -3.92 -9.29
C SER A 300 28.98 -5.31 -9.25
N SER A 301 27.72 -5.41 -8.83
CA SER A 301 26.97 -6.67 -8.81
C SER A 301 26.75 -7.22 -10.22
N LEU A 302 26.37 -6.37 -11.19
CA LEU A 302 26.23 -6.78 -12.59
C LEU A 302 27.52 -7.39 -13.14
N ILE A 303 28.66 -6.74 -12.90
CA ILE A 303 29.98 -7.25 -13.36
C ILE A 303 30.28 -8.59 -12.70
N SER A 304 30.18 -8.68 -11.37
CA SER A 304 30.53 -9.89 -10.60
C SER A 304 29.63 -11.08 -10.92
N ILE A 305 28.32 -10.85 -11.16
CA ILE A 305 27.34 -11.92 -11.40
C ILE A 305 27.44 -12.45 -12.85
N LEU A 306 27.79 -11.59 -13.80
CA LEU A 306 27.75 -11.89 -15.23
C LEU A 306 29.12 -12.29 -15.81
N GLN A 307 30.20 -12.17 -15.06
CA GLN A 307 31.50 -12.75 -15.41
C GLN A 307 31.45 -14.27 -15.33
#